data_b99e275cec1f45462a3141afc86fefca
#
_entry.id   b99e275cec1f45462a3141afc86fefca
#
_cell.length_a   1.000
_cell.length_b   1.000
_cell.length_c   1.000
_cell.angle_alpha   90.00
_cell.angle_beta   90.00
_cell.angle_gamma   90.00
#
_symmetry.space_group_name_H-M   'P 1'
#
loop_
_entity.id
_entity.type
_entity.pdbx_description
1 polymer ?
#
loop_
_entity_poly.entity_id
_entity_poly.type
_entity_poly.pdbx_seq_one_letter_code
_entity_poly.pdbx_strand_id
1 'polypeptide(L)'
;MPRSNLPKGVHRVRRKVVSGVRYHFYAWRGGPKFWEGTEPNPKEPEFFHAFSQCGMPLSPAEYLTTHLVDDFLSSASLPKAERSKADIRKWLEFFRQEFEADPVAMFEERASRGEVNSWRKKWLHSPKQHDMAGTHATRLLNWAVEEGKLKEHHCHKLKKLYQSNRTEIIWTNGDIAQFNKHAPKWVQRILAAGCETGLRAADLVQVKMDQFEDTPHGKRLRFRTSKRGQIAYIPATSALEQLISETPEEQEILLVSELGKPLTARWASNQITKWRREAQIPPWIDGREKTLSDTRGTAATRLLNADLSLRQIAVLMGWSVRYAAQVIEHYAQVSPDESDAVLRKLNLSKSLSKDTKM
;
A
#
# COMPACT_ATOMS: atom_id res chain seq x y z
N MET A 1 -19.00 7.93 -23.43
CA MET A 1 -19.01 9.31 -23.96
C MET A 1 -18.83 9.25 -25.46
N PRO A 2 -19.53 10.05 -26.29
CA PRO A 2 -19.31 10.03 -27.72
C PRO A 2 -17.86 10.46 -28.02
N ARG A 3 -17.19 9.74 -28.94
CA ARG A 3 -15.86 10.08 -29.42
C ARG A 3 -15.85 11.50 -29.94
N SER A 4 -14.88 12.33 -29.54
CA SER A 4 -14.76 13.68 -30.11
C SER A 4 -14.41 13.58 -31.58
N ASN A 5 -15.11 14.32 -32.44
CA ASN A 5 -14.82 14.42 -33.88
C ASN A 5 -13.64 15.37 -34.20
N LEU A 6 -12.78 15.61 -33.21
CA LEU A 6 -11.58 16.43 -33.38
C LEU A 6 -10.50 15.65 -34.11
N PRO A 7 -9.65 16.30 -34.90
CA PRO A 7 -8.47 15.67 -35.50
C PRO A 7 -7.59 15.01 -34.46
N LYS A 8 -6.95 13.90 -34.83
CA LYS A 8 -6.03 13.17 -33.93
C LYS A 8 -4.89 14.11 -33.49
N GLY A 9 -4.64 14.16 -32.19
CA GLY A 9 -3.59 15.01 -31.59
C GLY A 9 -4.09 16.36 -31.06
N VAL A 10 -5.25 16.86 -31.51
CA VAL A 10 -5.77 18.16 -31.04
C VAL A 10 -6.11 18.10 -29.54
N HIS A 11 -5.51 19.00 -28.78
CA HIS A 11 -5.80 19.17 -27.35
C HIS A 11 -6.76 20.33 -27.12
N ARG A 12 -7.93 20.05 -26.48
CA ARG A 12 -8.97 21.03 -26.19
C ARG A 12 -9.00 21.37 -24.70
N VAL A 13 -8.93 22.67 -24.37
CA VAL A 13 -9.07 23.19 -23.00
C VAL A 13 -10.36 24.00 -22.90
N ARG A 14 -11.21 23.68 -21.92
CA ARG A 14 -12.42 24.43 -21.60
C ARG A 14 -12.08 25.55 -20.60
N ARG A 15 -12.42 26.79 -20.91
CA ARG A 15 -12.29 27.95 -20.01
C ARG A 15 -13.62 28.59 -19.72
N LYS A 16 -13.90 28.92 -18.46
CA LYS A 16 -15.00 29.79 -18.07
C LYS A 16 -14.53 31.24 -18.16
N VAL A 17 -15.25 32.05 -18.93
CA VAL A 17 -15.03 33.51 -19.06
C VAL A 17 -16.32 34.22 -18.67
N VAL A 18 -16.26 35.54 -18.42
CA VAL A 18 -17.40 36.34 -17.98
C VAL A 18 -18.58 36.21 -18.96
N SER A 19 -18.31 36.06 -20.26
CA SER A 19 -19.31 35.90 -21.34
C SER A 19 -19.78 34.45 -21.59
N GLY A 20 -19.39 33.48 -20.72
CA GLY A 20 -19.79 32.07 -20.87
C GLY A 20 -18.65 31.07 -20.89
N VAL A 21 -18.73 30.08 -21.76
CA VAL A 21 -17.70 29.04 -21.91
C VAL A 21 -16.97 29.22 -23.23
N ARG A 22 -15.65 29.22 -23.20
CA ARG A 22 -14.77 29.18 -24.39
C ARG A 22 -13.93 27.93 -24.42
N TYR A 23 -13.63 27.44 -25.60
CA TYR A 23 -12.74 26.33 -25.87
C TYR A 23 -11.49 26.85 -26.60
N HIS A 24 -10.34 26.53 -26.05
CA HIS A 24 -9.04 26.80 -26.68
C HIS A 24 -8.53 25.48 -27.25
N PHE A 25 -8.10 25.50 -28.51
CA PHE A 25 -7.61 24.33 -29.20
C PHE A 25 -6.12 24.51 -29.48
N TYR A 26 -5.37 23.51 -29.11
CA TYR A 26 -3.91 23.45 -29.28
C TYR A 26 -3.62 22.33 -30.27
N ALA A 27 -2.63 22.51 -31.14
CA ALA A 27 -2.27 21.54 -32.17
C ALA A 27 -1.90 20.16 -31.58
N TRP A 28 -1.29 20.20 -30.37
CA TRP A 28 -1.07 19.03 -29.50
C TRP A 28 -1.06 19.51 -28.06
N ARG A 29 -0.99 18.60 -27.11
CA ARG A 29 -0.92 18.94 -25.69
C ARG A 29 0.42 19.64 -25.40
N GLY A 30 0.38 20.91 -24.97
CA GLY A 30 1.57 21.76 -24.83
C GLY A 30 2.00 22.48 -26.10
N GLY A 31 1.34 22.24 -27.23
CA GLY A 31 1.61 22.90 -28.52
C GLY A 31 1.02 24.31 -28.67
N PRO A 32 1.20 24.93 -29.84
CA PRO A 32 0.66 26.26 -30.10
C PRO A 32 -0.88 26.25 -30.13
N LYS A 33 -1.50 27.29 -29.55
CA LYS A 33 -2.94 27.54 -29.70
C LYS A 33 -3.21 27.96 -31.15
N PHE A 34 -4.08 27.23 -31.83
CA PHE A 34 -4.44 27.52 -33.22
C PHE A 34 -5.92 27.94 -33.42
N TRP A 35 -6.78 27.65 -32.42
CA TRP A 35 -8.21 28.00 -32.52
C TRP A 35 -8.77 28.37 -31.14
N GLU A 36 -9.81 29.21 -31.18
CA GLU A 36 -10.60 29.56 -30.02
C GLU A 36 -12.05 29.76 -30.44
N GLY A 37 -13.00 29.18 -29.69
CA GLY A 37 -14.42 29.28 -30.01
C GLY A 37 -15.31 28.86 -28.85
N THR A 38 -16.61 28.94 -29.06
CA THR A 38 -17.66 28.51 -28.13
C THR A 38 -18.08 27.06 -28.34
N GLU A 39 -17.82 26.51 -29.52
CA GLU A 39 -18.15 25.15 -29.89
C GLU A 39 -17.10 24.14 -29.37
N PRO A 40 -17.53 23.05 -28.68
CA PRO A 40 -16.61 22.04 -28.16
C PRO A 40 -16.05 21.11 -29.27
N ASN A 41 -16.68 21.01 -30.42
CA ASN A 41 -16.28 20.21 -31.57
C ASN A 41 -16.55 21.00 -32.88
N PRO A 42 -15.66 21.97 -33.19
CA PRO A 42 -15.82 22.78 -34.41
C PRO A 42 -15.83 21.90 -35.66
N LYS A 43 -16.68 22.23 -36.60
CA LYS A 43 -16.82 21.56 -37.91
C LYS A 43 -16.48 22.48 -39.08
N GLU A 44 -16.15 23.72 -38.78
CA GLU A 44 -15.86 24.76 -39.76
C GLU A 44 -14.57 24.40 -40.54
N PRO A 45 -14.54 24.56 -41.87
CA PRO A 45 -13.35 24.36 -42.69
C PRO A 45 -12.14 25.15 -42.17
N GLU A 46 -12.39 26.34 -41.67
CA GLU A 46 -11.35 27.25 -41.13
C GLU A 46 -10.64 26.66 -39.92
N PHE A 47 -11.36 25.91 -39.07
CA PHE A 47 -10.77 25.18 -37.97
C PHE A 47 -9.73 24.14 -38.45
N PHE A 48 -10.12 23.36 -39.44
CA PHE A 48 -9.22 22.32 -40.00
C PHE A 48 -8.06 22.93 -40.78
N HIS A 49 -8.31 24.04 -41.46
CA HIS A 49 -7.28 24.79 -42.16
C HIS A 49 -6.27 25.38 -41.16
N ALA A 50 -6.74 26.03 -40.08
CA ALA A 50 -5.88 26.55 -39.02
C ALA A 50 -5.05 25.43 -38.38
N PHE A 51 -5.62 24.25 -38.15
CA PHE A 51 -4.91 23.08 -37.65
C PHE A 51 -3.84 22.63 -38.64
N SER A 52 -4.11 22.54 -39.91
CA SER A 52 -3.14 22.16 -40.94
C SER A 52 -1.95 23.11 -41.07
N GLN A 53 -2.18 24.41 -40.80
CA GLN A 53 -1.15 25.45 -40.81
C GLN A 53 -0.19 25.39 -39.55
N CYS A 54 -0.62 24.67 -38.52
CA CYS A 54 0.23 24.54 -37.31
C CYS A 54 1.50 23.73 -37.51
N GLY A 55 1.76 23.29 -38.77
CA GLY A 55 2.96 22.61 -39.13
C GLY A 55 3.28 21.51 -38.11
N MET A 56 2.44 20.48 -38.03
CA MET A 56 2.88 19.29 -37.28
C MET A 56 4.25 18.91 -37.90
N PRO A 57 5.31 18.95 -37.13
CA PRO A 57 6.52 18.37 -37.64
C PRO A 57 6.19 16.91 -37.89
N LEU A 58 6.12 16.51 -39.15
CA LEU A 58 6.29 15.12 -39.55
C LEU A 58 7.76 14.79 -39.28
N SER A 59 8.12 14.85 -37.99
CA SER A 59 9.40 14.34 -37.54
C SER A 59 9.34 12.83 -37.63
N PRO A 60 10.29 12.19 -38.32
CA PRO A 60 10.32 10.75 -38.37
C PRO A 60 10.41 10.24 -36.95
N ALA A 61 9.37 9.51 -36.50
CA ALA A 61 9.26 8.82 -35.24
C ALA A 61 9.54 9.71 -34.01
N GLU A 62 8.66 10.67 -33.74
CA GLU A 62 8.66 11.34 -32.44
C GLU A 62 8.46 10.27 -31.35
N TYR A 63 9.33 10.29 -30.32
CA TYR A 63 9.27 9.34 -29.22
C TYR A 63 8.07 9.67 -28.34
N LEU A 64 6.99 8.92 -28.50
CA LEU A 64 5.72 9.14 -27.84
C LEU A 64 5.64 8.44 -26.49
N THR A 65 4.69 8.88 -25.67
CA THR A 65 4.43 8.28 -24.35
C THR A 65 4.09 6.78 -24.44
N THR A 66 3.42 6.35 -25.50
CA THR A 66 3.20 4.91 -25.74
C THR A 66 4.50 4.13 -25.84
N HIS A 67 5.49 4.64 -26.60
CA HIS A 67 6.82 4.00 -26.73
C HIS A 67 7.56 4.00 -25.39
N LEU A 68 7.48 5.09 -24.61
CA LEU A 68 8.08 5.17 -23.29
C LEU A 68 7.52 4.12 -22.33
N VAL A 69 6.19 3.90 -22.35
CA VAL A 69 5.55 2.87 -21.53
C VAL A 69 5.99 1.47 -21.95
N ASP A 70 6.05 1.18 -23.26
CA ASP A 70 6.49 -0.12 -23.79
C ASP A 70 7.94 -0.42 -23.42
N ASP A 71 8.83 0.55 -23.59
CA ASP A 71 10.24 0.44 -23.22
C ASP A 71 10.40 0.16 -21.71
N PHE A 72 9.69 0.90 -20.86
CA PHE A 72 9.73 0.68 -19.41
C PHE A 72 9.22 -0.71 -19.04
N LEU A 73 8.08 -1.13 -19.62
CA LEU A 73 7.48 -2.44 -19.34
C LEU A 73 8.34 -3.62 -19.84
N SER A 74 9.26 -3.36 -20.76
CA SER A 74 10.24 -4.33 -21.27
C SER A 74 11.58 -4.26 -20.53
N SER A 75 11.79 -3.24 -19.68
CA SER A 75 13.07 -2.99 -19.02
C SER A 75 13.32 -3.93 -17.83
N ALA A 76 14.60 -4.05 -17.45
CA ALA A 76 15.02 -4.75 -16.24
C ALA A 76 14.66 -4.01 -14.94
N SER A 77 14.16 -2.77 -15.03
CA SER A 77 13.79 -1.92 -13.88
C SER A 77 12.46 -2.33 -13.23
N LEU A 78 11.75 -3.31 -13.81
CA LEU A 78 10.55 -3.88 -13.20
C LEU A 78 10.89 -4.75 -11.98
N PRO A 79 10.06 -4.71 -10.91
CA PRO A 79 10.26 -5.57 -9.75
C PRO A 79 10.10 -7.05 -10.12
N LYS A 80 10.83 -7.94 -9.42
CA LYS A 80 10.76 -9.39 -9.69
C LYS A 80 9.38 -10.00 -9.40
N ALA A 81 8.62 -9.45 -8.45
CA ALA A 81 7.33 -10.00 -8.02
C ALA A 81 6.23 -9.75 -9.07
N GLU A 82 5.62 -10.80 -9.60
CA GLU A 82 4.59 -10.73 -10.65
C GLU A 82 3.39 -9.85 -10.27
N ARG A 83 2.94 -9.92 -9.01
CA ARG A 83 1.88 -9.05 -8.52
C ARG A 83 2.22 -7.56 -8.63
N SER A 84 3.48 -7.21 -8.34
CA SER A 84 3.95 -5.82 -8.46
C SER A 84 4.08 -5.40 -9.92
N LYS A 85 4.51 -6.31 -10.81
CA LYS A 85 4.52 -6.05 -12.26
C LYS A 85 3.10 -5.82 -12.79
N ALA A 86 2.15 -6.67 -12.40
CA ALA A 86 0.76 -6.55 -12.83
C ALA A 86 0.14 -5.20 -12.38
N ASP A 87 0.44 -4.76 -11.15
CA ASP A 87 -0.05 -3.48 -10.62
C ASP A 87 0.58 -2.30 -11.39
N ILE A 88 1.88 -2.32 -11.63
CA ILE A 88 2.57 -1.32 -12.47
C ILE A 88 1.97 -1.29 -13.87
N ARG A 89 1.85 -2.45 -14.54
CA ARG A 89 1.29 -2.54 -15.90
C ARG A 89 -0.11 -1.94 -15.97
N LYS A 90 -0.97 -2.28 -15.02
CA LYS A 90 -2.33 -1.72 -14.92
C LYS A 90 -2.33 -0.19 -14.91
N TRP A 91 -1.51 0.43 -14.04
CA TRP A 91 -1.48 1.88 -13.89
C TRP A 91 -0.84 2.60 -15.06
N LEU A 92 0.19 1.99 -15.65
CA LEU A 92 0.84 2.55 -16.84
C LEU A 92 -0.05 2.40 -18.08
N GLU A 93 -0.90 1.39 -18.15
CA GLU A 93 -1.91 1.30 -19.21
C GLU A 93 -2.92 2.45 -19.14
N PHE A 94 -3.39 2.82 -17.93
CA PHE A 94 -4.22 4.02 -17.77
C PHE A 94 -3.47 5.31 -18.12
N PHE A 95 -2.17 5.36 -17.85
CA PHE A 95 -1.33 6.49 -18.22
C PHE A 95 -1.16 6.55 -19.74
N ARG A 96 -0.90 5.42 -20.39
CA ARG A 96 -0.83 5.29 -21.84
C ARG A 96 -2.11 5.79 -22.50
N GLN A 97 -3.26 5.32 -22.06
CA GLN A 97 -4.57 5.71 -22.64
C GLN A 97 -4.83 7.22 -22.54
N GLU A 98 -4.30 7.91 -21.54
CA GLU A 98 -4.44 9.35 -21.40
C GLU A 98 -3.50 10.14 -22.29
N PHE A 99 -2.24 9.69 -22.39
CA PHE A 99 -1.13 10.42 -23.00
C PHE A 99 -0.58 9.73 -24.27
N GLU A 100 -1.35 8.82 -24.88
CA GLU A 100 -0.92 7.93 -25.96
C GLU A 100 -0.14 8.63 -27.09
N ALA A 101 -0.68 9.74 -27.57
CA ALA A 101 -0.16 10.49 -28.71
C ALA A 101 0.73 11.67 -28.28
N ASP A 102 0.98 11.84 -26.98
CA ASP A 102 1.75 12.97 -26.51
C ASP A 102 3.26 12.66 -26.60
N PRO A 103 4.07 13.61 -27.10
CA PRO A 103 5.52 13.49 -27.10
C PRO A 103 6.06 13.35 -25.68
N VAL A 104 7.06 12.49 -25.48
CA VAL A 104 7.69 12.34 -24.15
C VAL A 104 8.32 13.65 -23.67
N ALA A 105 8.87 14.45 -24.58
CA ALA A 105 9.44 15.78 -24.28
C ALA A 105 8.43 16.73 -23.59
N MET A 106 7.10 16.51 -23.74
CA MET A 106 6.08 17.29 -23.04
C MET A 106 6.28 17.25 -21.51
N PHE A 107 6.80 16.14 -20.97
CA PHE A 107 6.98 16.00 -19.52
C PHE A 107 8.15 16.81 -18.97
N GLU A 108 9.01 17.37 -19.81
CA GLU A 108 10.03 18.34 -19.44
C GLU A 108 9.42 19.72 -19.13
N GLU A 109 8.23 20.00 -19.66
CA GLU A 109 7.53 21.25 -19.41
C GLU A 109 6.85 21.26 -18.04
N ARG A 110 6.96 22.38 -17.31
CA ARG A 110 6.35 22.53 -15.98
C ARG A 110 4.83 22.34 -16.00
N ALA A 111 4.17 22.67 -17.11
CA ALA A 111 2.74 22.50 -17.31
C ALA A 111 2.29 21.04 -17.23
N SER A 112 3.15 20.09 -17.60
CA SER A 112 2.86 18.65 -17.57
C SER A 112 2.46 18.16 -16.17
N ARG A 113 3.00 18.79 -15.12
CA ARG A 113 2.56 18.49 -13.74
C ARG A 113 1.07 18.76 -13.53
N GLY A 114 0.53 19.81 -14.15
CA GLY A 114 -0.89 20.13 -14.13
C GLY A 114 -1.72 19.07 -14.84
N GLU A 115 -1.24 18.60 -15.98
CA GLU A 115 -1.88 17.55 -16.77
C GLU A 115 -1.92 16.22 -16.02
N VAL A 116 -0.81 15.77 -15.46
CA VAL A 116 -0.75 14.57 -14.64
C VAL A 116 -1.65 14.67 -13.41
N ASN A 117 -1.71 15.83 -12.75
CA ASN A 117 -2.63 16.05 -11.64
C ASN A 117 -4.10 16.03 -12.09
N SER A 118 -4.41 16.54 -13.28
CA SER A 118 -5.77 16.50 -13.85
C SER A 118 -6.18 15.06 -14.18
N TRP A 119 -5.29 14.28 -14.76
CA TRP A 119 -5.51 12.85 -15.01
C TRP A 119 -5.77 12.08 -13.72
N ARG A 120 -5.00 12.30 -12.64
CA ARG A 120 -5.17 11.64 -11.35
C ARG A 120 -6.54 11.92 -10.71
N LYS A 121 -7.17 13.06 -11.00
CA LYS A 121 -8.50 13.43 -10.48
C LYS A 121 -9.60 12.45 -10.88
N LYS A 122 -9.39 11.63 -11.92
CA LYS A 122 -10.32 10.54 -12.28
C LYS A 122 -10.57 9.58 -11.13
N TRP A 123 -9.64 9.47 -10.18
CA TRP A 123 -9.72 8.59 -9.00
C TRP A 123 -9.94 9.34 -7.68
N LEU A 124 -10.49 10.55 -7.68
CA LEU A 124 -10.78 11.27 -6.41
C LEU A 124 -11.77 10.53 -5.51
N HIS A 125 -12.64 9.69 -6.06
CA HIS A 125 -13.53 8.81 -5.30
C HIS A 125 -12.78 7.78 -4.45
N SER A 126 -11.51 7.53 -4.73
CA SER A 126 -10.64 6.60 -4.00
C SER A 126 -9.25 7.22 -3.80
N PRO A 127 -8.99 7.91 -2.67
CA PRO A 127 -7.71 8.57 -2.38
C PRO A 127 -6.50 7.68 -2.60
N LYS A 128 -6.61 6.39 -2.26
CA LYS A 128 -5.54 5.41 -2.48
C LYS A 128 -5.25 5.19 -3.97
N GLN A 129 -6.27 5.08 -4.80
CA GLN A 129 -6.09 4.91 -6.25
C GLN A 129 -5.54 6.19 -6.90
N HIS A 130 -6.03 7.35 -6.47
CA HIS A 130 -5.47 8.65 -6.87
C HIS A 130 -3.96 8.73 -6.62
N ASP A 131 -3.49 8.28 -5.46
CA ASP A 131 -2.08 8.31 -5.11
C ASP A 131 -1.27 7.23 -5.84
N MET A 132 -1.87 6.07 -6.11
CA MET A 132 -1.25 5.02 -6.91
C MET A 132 -1.01 5.49 -8.35
N ALA A 133 -1.99 6.15 -8.97
CA ALA A 133 -1.82 6.76 -10.29
C ALA A 133 -0.58 7.67 -10.35
N GLY A 134 -0.47 8.60 -9.39
CA GLY A 134 0.68 9.49 -9.31
C GLY A 134 2.01 8.79 -9.02
N THR A 135 1.98 7.74 -8.20
CA THR A 135 3.18 6.97 -7.86
C THR A 135 3.75 6.26 -9.09
N HIS A 136 2.88 5.67 -9.93
CA HIS A 136 3.34 4.96 -11.13
C HIS A 136 3.73 5.90 -12.27
N ALA A 137 3.03 7.03 -12.44
CA ALA A 137 3.46 8.07 -13.37
C ALA A 137 4.85 8.62 -13.01
N THR A 138 5.05 8.97 -11.72
CA THR A 138 6.38 9.44 -11.25
C THR A 138 7.46 8.37 -11.44
N ARG A 139 7.15 7.08 -11.23
CA ARG A 139 8.10 5.99 -11.45
C ARG A 139 8.53 5.91 -12.90
N LEU A 140 7.60 5.97 -13.86
CA LEU A 140 7.88 5.96 -15.30
C LEU A 140 8.78 7.14 -15.68
N LEU A 141 8.42 8.34 -15.25
CA LEU A 141 9.14 9.56 -15.60
C LEU A 141 10.54 9.62 -14.96
N ASN A 142 10.69 9.15 -13.71
CA ASN A 142 12.01 9.01 -13.09
C ASN A 142 12.90 8.05 -13.87
N TRP A 143 12.36 6.90 -14.30
CA TRP A 143 13.08 5.95 -15.13
C TRP A 143 13.46 6.57 -16.47
N ALA A 144 12.56 7.34 -17.08
CA ALA A 144 12.85 8.02 -18.34
C ALA A 144 14.03 9.00 -18.23
N VAL A 145 14.15 9.69 -17.09
CA VAL A 145 15.30 10.56 -16.81
C VAL A 145 16.56 9.73 -16.58
N GLU A 146 16.49 8.65 -15.83
CA GLU A 146 17.62 7.76 -15.55
C GLU A 146 18.18 7.13 -16.85
N GLU A 147 17.31 6.76 -17.80
CA GLU A 147 17.68 6.21 -19.09
C GLU A 147 18.01 7.28 -20.17
N GLY A 148 18.06 8.56 -19.79
CA GLY A 148 18.36 9.65 -20.71
C GLY A 148 17.30 9.94 -21.77
N LYS A 149 16.07 9.41 -21.60
CA LYS A 149 14.92 9.64 -22.49
C LYS A 149 14.23 10.98 -22.23
N LEU A 150 14.45 11.55 -21.04
CA LEU A 150 14.06 12.87 -20.60
C LEU A 150 15.27 13.54 -19.92
N LYS A 151 15.41 14.83 -20.06
CA LYS A 151 16.41 15.63 -19.29
C LYS A 151 15.98 15.79 -17.84
N GLU A 152 14.71 16.10 -17.64
CA GLU A 152 14.07 16.30 -16.33
C GLU A 152 12.56 16.10 -16.44
N HIS A 153 11.86 16.03 -15.29
CA HIS A 153 10.41 16.13 -15.26
C HIS A 153 9.93 16.84 -13.98
N HIS A 154 8.70 17.40 -14.01
CA HIS A 154 8.16 18.17 -12.88
C HIS A 154 7.14 17.39 -12.01
N CYS A 155 6.98 16.11 -12.23
CA CYS A 155 6.03 15.25 -11.51
C CYS A 155 6.60 14.62 -10.24
N HIS A 156 7.57 15.28 -9.58
CA HIS A 156 8.12 14.84 -8.31
C HIS A 156 7.20 15.21 -7.14
N LYS A 157 7.20 14.39 -6.08
CA LYS A 157 6.49 14.67 -4.81
C LYS A 157 5.06 15.17 -5.03
N LEU A 158 4.30 14.47 -5.87
CA LEU A 158 2.88 14.77 -6.07
C LEU A 158 2.14 14.63 -4.74
N LYS A 159 1.27 15.62 -4.43
CA LYS A 159 0.51 15.62 -3.16
C LYS A 159 -0.30 14.33 -3.03
N LYS A 160 -0.16 13.66 -1.90
CA LYS A 160 -0.93 12.48 -1.54
C LYS A 160 -2.19 12.89 -0.81
N LEU A 161 -3.28 12.15 -1.06
CA LEU A 161 -4.58 12.30 -0.40
C LEU A 161 -4.85 11.16 0.60
N TYR A 162 -4.28 9.98 0.34
CA TYR A 162 -4.49 8.81 1.19
C TYR A 162 -3.56 8.85 2.40
N GLN A 163 -4.17 8.87 3.56
CA GLN A 163 -3.49 8.66 4.84
C GLN A 163 -3.93 7.31 5.39
N SER A 164 -2.97 6.39 5.54
CA SER A 164 -3.23 5.11 6.19
C SER A 164 -2.83 5.24 7.65
N ASN A 165 -3.80 5.22 8.53
CA ASN A 165 -3.56 5.16 9.97
C ASN A 165 -4.32 3.97 10.54
N ARG A 166 -3.82 2.74 10.34
CA ARG A 166 -4.38 1.52 10.91
C ARG A 166 -3.52 0.95 12.05
N THR A 167 -2.44 1.63 12.39
CA THR A 167 -1.50 1.15 13.42
C THR A 167 -2.15 1.03 14.80
N GLU A 168 -3.13 1.88 15.10
CA GLU A 168 -3.84 1.89 16.39
C GLU A 168 -4.90 0.79 16.53
N ILE A 169 -5.34 0.19 15.40
CA ILE A 169 -6.41 -0.80 15.44
C ILE A 169 -5.86 -2.13 15.94
N ILE A 170 -6.39 -2.61 17.05
CA ILE A 170 -6.04 -3.87 17.67
C ILE A 170 -7.29 -4.74 17.91
N TRP A 171 -7.08 -6.05 17.99
CA TRP A 171 -8.07 -6.98 18.51
C TRP A 171 -7.90 -7.09 20.01
N THR A 172 -8.90 -6.62 20.76
CA THR A 172 -8.90 -6.74 22.23
C THR A 172 -9.21 -8.17 22.66
N ASN A 173 -8.91 -8.51 23.89
CA ASN A 173 -9.29 -9.84 24.43
C ASN A 173 -10.81 -10.04 24.38
N GLY A 174 -11.61 -8.99 24.61
CA GLY A 174 -13.06 -9.03 24.48
C GLY A 174 -13.52 -9.33 23.06
N ASP A 175 -12.89 -8.70 22.05
CA ASP A 175 -13.20 -8.97 20.65
C ASP A 175 -12.90 -10.43 20.28
N ILE A 176 -11.73 -10.94 20.70
CA ILE A 176 -11.31 -12.31 20.43
C ILE A 176 -12.27 -13.31 21.09
N ALA A 177 -12.64 -13.07 22.34
CA ALA A 177 -13.60 -13.90 23.05
C ALA A 177 -14.98 -13.92 22.36
N GLN A 178 -15.46 -12.73 21.96
CA GLN A 178 -16.73 -12.62 21.23
C GLN A 178 -16.67 -13.28 19.86
N PHE A 179 -15.57 -13.08 19.11
CA PHE A 179 -15.33 -13.72 17.82
C PHE A 179 -15.37 -15.26 17.95
N ASN A 180 -14.70 -15.79 18.97
CA ASN A 180 -14.61 -17.23 19.20
C ASN A 180 -15.95 -17.89 19.55
N LYS A 181 -16.94 -17.15 20.05
CA LYS A 181 -18.30 -17.66 20.29
C LYS A 181 -19.06 -17.96 18.99
N HIS A 182 -18.73 -17.28 17.90
CA HIS A 182 -19.48 -17.34 16.65
C HIS A 182 -18.72 -18.04 15.52
N ALA A 183 -17.40 -17.84 15.45
CA ALA A 183 -16.57 -18.37 14.37
C ALA A 183 -16.32 -19.88 14.55
N PRO A 184 -16.28 -20.68 13.46
CA PRO A 184 -15.90 -22.07 13.53
C PRO A 184 -14.41 -22.21 13.94
N LYS A 185 -14.04 -23.33 14.53
CA LYS A 185 -12.72 -23.57 15.14
C LYS A 185 -11.57 -23.25 14.20
N TRP A 186 -11.64 -23.69 12.94
CA TRP A 186 -10.58 -23.42 11.96
C TRP A 186 -10.38 -21.93 11.65
N VAL A 187 -11.43 -21.08 11.76
CA VAL A 187 -11.32 -19.61 11.61
C VAL A 187 -10.77 -18.98 12.88
N GLN A 188 -11.18 -19.47 14.07
CA GLN A 188 -10.59 -19.03 15.34
C GLN A 188 -9.08 -19.23 15.35
N ARG A 189 -8.58 -20.35 14.83
CA ARG A 189 -7.15 -20.64 14.68
C ARG A 189 -6.43 -19.60 13.84
N ILE A 190 -7.05 -19.10 12.74
CA ILE A 190 -6.46 -18.04 11.90
C ILE A 190 -6.27 -16.75 12.72
N LEU A 191 -7.29 -16.33 13.46
CA LEU A 191 -7.22 -15.11 14.27
C LEU A 191 -6.19 -15.26 15.39
N ALA A 192 -6.24 -16.37 16.12
CA ALA A 192 -5.31 -16.66 17.21
C ALA A 192 -3.86 -16.68 16.73
N ALA A 193 -3.54 -17.47 15.70
CA ALA A 193 -2.19 -17.52 15.14
C ALA A 193 -1.72 -16.14 14.63
N GLY A 194 -2.61 -15.35 14.04
CA GLY A 194 -2.31 -13.97 13.63
C GLY A 194 -1.95 -13.07 14.82
N CYS A 195 -2.71 -13.15 15.91
CA CYS A 195 -2.47 -12.36 17.12
C CYS A 195 -1.22 -12.79 17.91
N GLU A 196 -0.87 -14.09 17.86
CA GLU A 196 0.30 -14.60 18.55
C GLU A 196 1.60 -14.38 17.75
N THR A 197 1.56 -14.59 16.44
CA THR A 197 2.77 -14.50 15.60
C THR A 197 3.01 -13.11 15.02
N GLY A 198 1.99 -12.28 14.87
CA GLY A 198 2.07 -11.02 14.16
C GLY A 198 2.50 -11.14 12.70
N LEU A 199 2.46 -12.30 12.09
CA LEU A 199 2.82 -12.52 10.70
C LEU A 199 1.81 -11.84 9.74
N ARG A 200 2.27 -11.48 8.54
CA ARG A 200 1.35 -11.01 7.49
C ARG A 200 0.47 -12.17 7.02
N ALA A 201 -0.75 -11.88 6.59
CA ALA A 201 -1.66 -12.93 6.11
C ALA A 201 -1.02 -13.87 5.07
N ALA A 202 -0.18 -13.33 4.17
CA ALA A 202 0.53 -14.13 3.16
C ALA A 202 1.60 -15.06 3.76
N ASP A 203 2.22 -14.65 4.86
CA ASP A 203 3.21 -15.42 5.59
C ASP A 203 2.50 -16.42 6.54
N LEU A 204 1.47 -15.95 7.24
CA LEU A 204 0.71 -16.70 8.23
C LEU A 204 0.13 -18.01 7.67
N VAL A 205 -0.45 -17.97 6.47
CA VAL A 205 -1.06 -19.16 5.83
C VAL A 205 -0.03 -20.16 5.29
N GLN A 206 1.25 -19.82 5.34
CA GLN A 206 2.36 -20.66 4.87
C GLN A 206 3.18 -21.27 6.01
N VAL A 207 2.81 -20.99 7.27
CA VAL A 207 3.53 -21.55 8.43
C VAL A 207 3.40 -23.06 8.44
N LYS A 208 4.55 -23.77 8.39
CA LYS A 208 4.64 -25.22 8.45
C LYS A 208 4.98 -25.70 9.85
N MET A 209 4.57 -26.90 10.15
CA MET A 209 4.82 -27.54 11.47
C MET A 209 6.31 -27.83 11.70
N ASP A 210 7.08 -28.13 10.66
CA ASP A 210 8.53 -28.36 10.72
C ASP A 210 9.35 -27.10 11.00
N GLN A 211 8.72 -25.92 10.96
CA GLN A 211 9.37 -24.65 11.30
C GLN A 211 9.35 -24.34 12.80
N PHE A 212 8.65 -25.15 13.60
CA PHE A 212 8.68 -25.05 15.05
C PHE A 212 9.85 -25.83 15.62
N GLU A 213 10.75 -25.12 16.27
CA GLU A 213 11.97 -25.65 16.89
C GLU A 213 11.78 -25.76 18.41
N ASP A 214 12.20 -26.90 19.00
CA ASP A 214 12.29 -27.03 20.46
C ASP A 214 13.46 -26.23 21.00
N THR A 215 13.27 -25.58 22.15
CA THR A 215 14.29 -24.84 22.87
C THR A 215 14.25 -25.23 24.35
N PRO A 216 15.30 -24.96 25.15
CA PRO A 216 15.27 -25.22 26.59
C PRO A 216 14.13 -24.51 27.34
N HIS A 217 13.47 -23.51 26.71
CA HIS A 217 12.45 -22.69 27.35
C HIS A 217 11.07 -22.81 26.66
N GLY A 218 10.84 -23.82 25.83
CA GLY A 218 9.62 -24.04 25.06
C GLY A 218 9.87 -24.07 23.54
N LYS A 219 8.85 -23.89 22.76
CA LYS A 219 8.94 -23.90 21.29
C LYS A 219 9.13 -22.49 20.74
N ARG A 220 9.73 -22.39 19.56
CA ARG A 220 9.78 -21.15 18.77
C ARG A 220 9.55 -21.44 17.30
N LEU A 221 8.88 -20.53 16.62
CA LEU A 221 8.72 -20.54 15.17
C LEU A 221 9.92 -19.83 14.52
N ARG A 222 10.63 -20.53 13.64
CA ARG A 222 11.65 -19.94 12.77
C ARG A 222 11.08 -19.75 11.38
N PHE A 223 10.78 -18.51 10.98
CA PHE A 223 10.08 -18.20 9.75
C PHE A 223 10.81 -17.17 8.90
N ARG A 224 10.98 -17.44 7.59
CA ARG A 224 11.53 -16.47 6.63
C ARG A 224 10.39 -15.70 5.99
N THR A 225 10.29 -14.40 6.29
CA THR A 225 9.22 -13.53 5.77
C THR A 225 9.31 -13.33 4.26
N SER A 226 8.20 -13.47 3.53
CA SER A 226 8.16 -13.41 2.07
C SER A 226 8.52 -12.03 1.50
N LYS A 227 8.13 -10.94 2.17
CA LYS A 227 8.30 -9.58 1.66
C LYS A 227 9.73 -9.04 1.74
N ARG A 228 10.49 -9.41 2.78
CA ARG A 228 11.85 -8.88 3.04
C ARG A 228 12.90 -9.96 3.14
N GLY A 229 12.53 -11.24 3.12
CA GLY A 229 13.44 -12.37 3.27
C GLY A 229 14.10 -12.45 4.65
N GLN A 230 13.67 -11.65 5.62
CA GLN A 230 14.21 -11.66 6.98
C GLN A 230 13.68 -12.86 7.75
N ILE A 231 14.55 -13.46 8.57
CA ILE A 231 14.17 -14.55 9.48
C ILE A 231 13.59 -13.91 10.75
N ALA A 232 12.38 -14.33 11.10
CA ALA A 232 11.74 -14.03 12.38
C ALA A 232 11.89 -15.27 13.29
N TYR A 233 12.19 -15.04 14.57
CA TYR A 233 12.21 -16.05 15.61
C TYR A 233 11.12 -15.71 16.62
N ILE A 234 9.96 -16.36 16.50
CA ILE A 234 8.78 -16.04 17.27
C ILE A 234 8.62 -17.09 18.36
N PRO A 235 8.70 -16.73 19.66
CA PRO A 235 8.47 -17.69 20.75
C PRO A 235 7.03 -18.16 20.71
N ALA A 236 6.82 -19.46 20.91
CA ALA A 236 5.49 -20.01 21.05
C ALA A 236 4.97 -19.68 22.45
N THR A 237 3.98 -18.81 22.49
CA THR A 237 3.19 -18.57 23.72
C THR A 237 2.35 -19.81 24.04
N SER A 238 1.81 -19.92 25.25
CA SER A 238 0.91 -21.02 25.60
C SER A 238 -0.28 -21.17 24.61
N ALA A 239 -0.81 -20.05 24.11
CA ALA A 239 -1.86 -20.06 23.10
C ALA A 239 -1.39 -20.60 21.74
N LEU A 240 -0.16 -20.29 21.33
CA LEU A 240 0.41 -20.83 20.10
C LEU A 240 0.82 -22.30 20.27
N GLU A 241 1.33 -22.70 21.43
CA GLU A 241 1.60 -24.10 21.76
C GLU A 241 0.34 -24.96 21.76
N GLN A 242 -0.77 -24.42 22.24
CA GLN A 242 -2.07 -25.08 22.14
C GLN A 242 -2.49 -25.29 20.67
N LEU A 243 -2.31 -24.26 19.81
CA LEU A 243 -2.58 -24.40 18.38
C LEU A 243 -1.73 -25.49 17.72
N ILE A 244 -0.46 -25.60 18.13
CA ILE A 244 0.47 -26.62 17.64
C ILE A 244 -0.01 -28.01 18.09
N SER A 245 -0.32 -28.20 19.37
CA SER A 245 -0.74 -29.48 19.93
C SER A 245 -2.09 -29.97 19.39
N GLU A 246 -2.99 -29.04 19.03
CA GLU A 246 -4.28 -29.34 18.40
C GLU A 246 -4.15 -29.67 16.90
N THR A 247 -2.95 -29.51 16.30
CA THR A 247 -2.72 -29.79 14.87
C THR A 247 -2.38 -31.27 14.70
N PRO A 248 -3.10 -32.03 13.84
CA PRO A 248 -2.80 -33.42 13.56
C PRO A 248 -1.35 -33.62 13.07
N GLU A 249 -0.71 -34.73 13.46
CA GLU A 249 0.69 -35.01 13.11
C GLU A 249 0.94 -35.08 11.60
N GLU A 250 -0.05 -35.57 10.84
CA GLU A 250 0.00 -35.65 9.38
C GLU A 250 -0.22 -34.31 8.67
N GLN A 251 -0.61 -33.26 9.40
CA GLN A 251 -0.86 -31.95 8.84
C GLN A 251 0.42 -31.10 8.76
N GLU A 252 0.94 -30.88 7.56
CA GLU A 252 2.17 -30.12 7.35
C GLU A 252 2.05 -28.61 7.63
N ILE A 253 0.87 -28.01 7.43
CA ILE A 253 0.62 -26.58 7.53
C ILE A 253 -0.21 -26.28 8.76
N LEU A 254 0.20 -25.32 9.58
CA LEU A 254 -0.49 -24.97 10.83
C LEU A 254 -1.97 -24.61 10.64
N LEU A 255 -2.29 -23.90 9.54
CA LEU A 255 -3.62 -23.37 9.25
C LEU A 255 -4.18 -23.95 7.95
N VAL A 256 -5.26 -24.67 8.07
CA VAL A 256 -6.00 -25.27 6.94
C VAL A 256 -7.48 -24.87 7.01
N SER A 257 -8.19 -25.05 5.91
CA SER A 257 -9.64 -24.90 5.86
C SER A 257 -10.35 -26.02 6.62
N GLU A 258 -11.66 -25.92 6.77
CA GLU A 258 -12.51 -26.97 7.33
C GLU A 258 -12.34 -28.34 6.64
N LEU A 259 -12.00 -28.31 5.35
CA LEU A 259 -11.74 -29.50 4.53
C LEU A 259 -10.26 -29.92 4.50
N GLY A 260 -9.43 -29.43 5.40
CA GLY A 260 -8.00 -29.73 5.44
C GLY A 260 -7.18 -29.14 4.30
N LYS A 261 -7.72 -28.21 3.48
CA LYS A 261 -7.00 -27.63 2.34
C LYS A 261 -6.20 -26.40 2.75
N PRO A 262 -5.01 -26.15 2.13
CA PRO A 262 -4.22 -24.95 2.35
C PRO A 262 -5.03 -23.67 2.08
N LEU A 263 -4.77 -22.64 2.87
CA LEU A 263 -5.44 -21.35 2.76
C LEU A 263 -4.68 -20.40 1.84
N THR A 264 -5.42 -19.54 1.12
CA THR A 264 -4.83 -18.33 0.54
C THR A 264 -4.98 -17.14 1.51
N ALA A 265 -4.04 -16.21 1.48
CA ALA A 265 -4.09 -15.01 2.32
C ALA A 265 -5.39 -14.20 2.14
N ARG A 266 -5.89 -14.14 0.90
CA ARG A 266 -7.14 -13.45 0.58
C ARG A 266 -8.33 -14.15 1.21
N TRP A 267 -8.37 -15.48 1.10
CA TRP A 267 -9.47 -16.27 1.64
C TRP A 267 -9.49 -16.21 3.17
N ALA A 268 -8.33 -16.37 3.83
CA ALA A 268 -8.22 -16.21 5.28
C ALA A 268 -8.71 -14.82 5.73
N SER A 269 -8.29 -13.74 5.05
CA SER A 269 -8.75 -12.38 5.35
C SER A 269 -10.26 -12.20 5.16
N ASN A 270 -10.83 -12.81 4.13
CA ASN A 270 -12.27 -12.79 3.87
C ASN A 270 -13.04 -13.52 4.96
N GLN A 271 -12.53 -14.67 5.46
CA GLN A 271 -13.16 -15.41 6.55
C GLN A 271 -13.16 -14.61 7.86
N ILE A 272 -12.04 -13.98 8.22
CA ILE A 272 -12.00 -13.10 9.38
C ILE A 272 -13.01 -11.94 9.23
N THR A 273 -13.11 -11.34 8.04
CA THR A 273 -14.09 -10.28 7.78
C THR A 273 -15.53 -10.76 7.93
N LYS A 274 -15.83 -11.96 7.37
CA LYS A 274 -17.16 -12.58 7.48
C LYS A 274 -17.53 -12.80 8.95
N TRP A 275 -16.73 -13.55 9.67
CA TRP A 275 -17.03 -13.95 11.03
C TRP A 275 -16.96 -12.81 12.04
N ARG A 276 -16.15 -11.78 11.79
CA ARG A 276 -16.19 -10.53 12.56
C ARG A 276 -17.58 -9.87 12.48
N ARG A 277 -18.20 -9.86 11.27
CA ARG A 277 -19.55 -9.30 11.08
C ARG A 277 -20.60 -10.14 11.79
N GLU A 278 -20.54 -11.46 11.63
CA GLU A 278 -21.43 -12.40 12.30
C GLU A 278 -21.33 -12.29 13.84
N ALA A 279 -20.13 -12.11 14.36
CA ALA A 279 -19.89 -11.90 15.77
C ALA A 279 -20.20 -10.48 16.24
N GLN A 280 -20.64 -9.57 15.35
CA GLN A 280 -20.95 -8.18 15.63
C GLN A 280 -19.81 -7.45 16.38
N ILE A 281 -18.54 -7.74 16.01
CA ILE A 281 -17.40 -7.07 16.62
C ILE A 281 -17.46 -5.57 16.30
N PRO A 282 -17.43 -4.69 17.31
CA PRO A 282 -17.55 -3.26 17.09
C PRO A 282 -16.36 -2.74 16.27
N PRO A 283 -16.58 -1.76 15.39
CA PRO A 283 -15.49 -1.09 14.70
C PRO A 283 -14.58 -0.38 15.71
N TRP A 284 -13.39 0.02 15.27
CA TRP A 284 -12.53 0.90 16.05
C TRP A 284 -13.20 2.27 16.28
N ILE A 285 -12.70 3.05 17.23
CA ILE A 285 -13.28 4.33 17.67
C ILE A 285 -13.63 5.28 16.51
N ASP A 286 -12.87 5.21 15.42
CA ASP A 286 -13.07 6.04 14.21
C ASP A 286 -13.95 5.38 13.13
N GLY A 287 -14.66 4.31 13.46
CA GLY A 287 -15.55 3.58 12.57
C GLY A 287 -14.84 2.58 11.63
N ARG A 288 -13.52 2.45 11.68
CA ARG A 288 -12.79 1.47 10.87
C ARG A 288 -12.96 0.06 11.42
N GLU A 289 -13.34 -0.84 10.54
CA GLU A 289 -13.52 -2.24 10.90
C GLU A 289 -12.19 -2.99 11.09
N LYS A 290 -12.13 -3.86 12.10
CA LYS A 290 -10.98 -4.73 12.38
C LYS A 290 -10.81 -5.80 11.29
N THR A 291 -9.58 -6.09 10.91
CA THR A 291 -9.23 -7.04 9.85
C THR A 291 -8.14 -8.00 10.31
N LEU A 292 -7.87 -9.04 9.53
CA LEU A 292 -6.73 -9.94 9.81
C LEU A 292 -5.38 -9.19 9.84
N SER A 293 -5.23 -8.12 9.06
CA SER A 293 -3.98 -7.34 9.07
C SER A 293 -3.72 -6.65 10.42
N ASP A 294 -4.74 -6.37 11.20
CA ASP A 294 -4.65 -5.65 12.48
C ASP A 294 -4.19 -6.58 13.62
N THR A 295 -4.21 -7.91 13.42
CA THR A 295 -3.59 -8.86 14.37
C THR A 295 -2.11 -8.59 14.56
N ARG A 296 -1.46 -7.98 13.58
CA ARG A 296 -0.06 -7.60 13.63
C ARG A 296 0.19 -6.45 14.61
N GLY A 297 -0.73 -5.49 14.67
CA GLY A 297 -0.76 -4.45 15.70
C GLY A 297 -1.01 -5.04 17.08
N THR A 298 -1.95 -5.98 17.18
CA THR A 298 -2.27 -6.71 18.42
C THR A 298 -1.03 -7.44 18.97
N ALA A 299 -0.32 -8.18 18.12
CA ALA A 299 0.92 -8.86 18.52
C ALA A 299 1.98 -7.87 19.02
N ALA A 300 2.20 -6.78 18.28
CA ALA A 300 3.18 -5.75 18.66
C ALA A 300 2.83 -5.09 19.99
N THR A 301 1.56 -4.76 20.22
CA THR A 301 1.07 -4.18 21.48
C THR A 301 1.26 -5.15 22.66
N ARG A 302 0.99 -6.44 22.46
CA ARG A 302 1.25 -7.47 23.50
C ARG A 302 2.72 -7.55 23.87
N LEU A 303 3.63 -7.53 22.89
CA LEU A 303 5.06 -7.54 23.14
C LEU A 303 5.53 -6.27 23.87
N LEU A 304 4.96 -5.11 23.52
CA LEU A 304 5.23 -3.85 24.20
C LEU A 304 4.77 -3.90 25.67
N ASN A 305 3.55 -4.36 25.94
CA ASN A 305 2.99 -4.51 27.27
C ASN A 305 3.73 -5.56 28.13
N ALA A 306 4.50 -6.44 27.51
CA ALA A 306 5.41 -7.38 28.16
C ALA A 306 6.82 -6.78 28.41
N ASP A 307 6.96 -5.45 28.35
CA ASP A 307 8.22 -4.71 28.56
C ASP A 307 9.38 -5.11 27.62
N LEU A 308 9.09 -5.66 26.43
CA LEU A 308 10.14 -5.98 25.47
C LEU A 308 10.71 -4.71 24.84
N SER A 309 12.03 -4.67 24.69
CA SER A 309 12.72 -3.58 24.00
C SER A 309 12.37 -3.52 22.51
N LEU A 310 12.47 -2.32 21.92
CA LEU A 310 12.30 -2.11 20.48
C LEU A 310 13.07 -3.10 19.60
N ARG A 311 14.29 -3.44 20.02
CA ARG A 311 15.17 -4.39 19.34
C ARG A 311 14.56 -5.81 19.36
N GLN A 312 14.08 -6.24 20.51
CA GLN A 312 13.45 -7.56 20.67
C GLN A 312 12.18 -7.63 19.82
N ILE A 313 11.32 -6.62 19.91
CA ILE A 313 10.08 -6.55 19.10
C ILE A 313 10.43 -6.57 17.60
N ALA A 314 11.43 -5.81 17.16
CA ALA A 314 11.87 -5.79 15.76
C ALA A 314 12.29 -7.17 15.26
N VAL A 315 13.09 -7.89 16.06
CA VAL A 315 13.55 -9.26 15.73
C VAL A 315 12.39 -10.23 15.67
N LEU A 316 11.52 -10.23 16.68
CA LEU A 316 10.36 -11.13 16.76
C LEU A 316 9.38 -10.89 15.60
N MET A 317 9.12 -9.64 15.26
CA MET A 317 8.18 -9.26 14.19
C MET A 317 8.80 -9.32 12.78
N GLY A 318 10.09 -9.60 12.65
CA GLY A 318 10.83 -9.49 11.39
C GLY A 318 10.78 -8.05 10.82
N TRP A 319 10.96 -7.05 11.69
CA TRP A 319 10.96 -5.63 11.35
C TRP A 319 12.39 -5.05 11.40
N SER A 320 12.61 -3.93 10.72
CA SER A 320 13.74 -3.08 11.04
C SER A 320 13.46 -2.33 12.35
N VAL A 321 14.49 -2.04 13.14
CA VAL A 321 14.34 -1.28 14.39
C VAL A 321 13.67 0.07 14.15
N ARG A 322 14.02 0.75 13.05
CA ARG A 322 13.38 2.02 12.65
C ARG A 322 11.87 1.87 12.42
N TYR A 323 11.46 0.77 11.78
CA TYR A 323 10.03 0.51 11.55
C TYR A 323 9.31 0.12 12.85
N ALA A 324 9.96 -0.66 13.71
CA ALA A 324 9.42 -0.96 15.04
C ALA A 324 9.20 0.32 15.85
N ALA A 325 10.16 1.26 15.85
CA ALA A 325 10.03 2.54 16.51
C ALA A 325 8.83 3.33 15.99
N GLN A 326 8.67 3.45 14.67
CA GLN A 326 7.53 4.13 14.05
C GLN A 326 6.17 3.52 14.41
N VAL A 327 6.11 2.18 14.49
CA VAL A 327 4.87 1.49 14.85
C VAL A 327 4.56 1.70 16.34
N ILE A 328 5.56 1.54 17.19
CA ILE A 328 5.40 1.64 18.65
C ILE A 328 5.10 3.06 19.09
N GLU A 329 5.65 4.08 18.43
CA GLU A 329 5.30 5.49 18.68
C GLU A 329 3.80 5.75 18.64
N HIS A 330 3.07 5.00 17.82
CA HIS A 330 1.60 5.09 17.76
C HIS A 330 0.88 4.31 18.87
N TYR A 331 1.55 3.30 19.47
CA TYR A 331 0.99 2.52 20.58
C TYR A 331 1.43 3.04 21.96
N ALA A 332 2.53 3.74 22.03
CA ALA A 332 3.05 4.40 23.21
C ALA A 332 2.30 5.73 23.48
N GLN A 333 0.98 5.68 23.59
CA GLN A 333 0.28 6.72 24.31
C GLN A 333 0.68 6.54 25.77
N VAL A 334 1.43 7.51 26.30
CA VAL A 334 1.87 7.54 27.69
C VAL A 334 0.65 7.38 28.58
N SER A 335 0.47 6.19 29.13
CA SER A 335 -0.57 5.96 30.11
C SER A 335 -0.08 6.45 31.50
N PRO A 336 -0.96 6.94 32.39
CA PRO A 336 -0.58 7.21 33.77
C PRO A 336 0.12 6.02 34.43
N ASP A 337 -0.30 4.79 34.10
CA ASP A 337 0.27 3.53 34.62
C ASP A 337 1.73 3.33 34.17
N GLU A 338 2.11 3.77 32.96
CA GLU A 338 3.52 3.74 32.52
C GLU A 338 4.38 4.74 33.27
N SER A 339 3.84 5.94 33.54
CA SER A 339 4.52 6.93 34.37
C SER A 339 4.79 6.39 35.78
N ASP A 340 3.80 5.71 36.36
CA ASP A 340 3.92 5.09 37.70
C ASP A 340 4.89 3.90 37.69
N ALA A 341 4.94 3.13 36.59
CA ALA A 341 5.93 2.06 36.42
C ALA A 341 7.36 2.61 36.31
N VAL A 342 7.56 3.70 35.57
CA VAL A 342 8.85 4.40 35.51
C VAL A 342 9.24 4.93 36.88
N LEU A 343 8.32 5.53 37.64
CA LEU A 343 8.58 6.02 38.99
C LEU A 343 9.04 4.89 39.92
N ARG A 344 8.37 3.74 39.86
CA ARG A 344 8.78 2.54 40.63
C ARG A 344 10.19 2.08 40.27
N LYS A 345 10.54 1.99 38.96
CA LYS A 345 11.89 1.62 38.49
C LYS A 345 12.96 2.63 38.96
N LEU A 346 12.66 3.94 38.90
CA LEU A 346 13.58 4.98 39.38
C LEU A 346 13.79 4.94 40.89
N ASN A 347 12.76 4.62 41.67
CA ASN A 347 12.85 4.50 43.11
C ASN A 347 13.62 3.24 43.54
N LEU A 348 13.45 2.11 42.85
CA LEU A 348 14.24 0.90 43.07
C LEU A 348 15.72 1.10 42.77
N SER A 349 16.08 1.83 41.70
CA SER A 349 17.49 2.12 41.37
C SER A 349 18.16 3.02 42.42
N LYS A 350 17.39 3.93 43.06
CA LYS A 350 17.90 4.77 44.17
C LYS A 350 18.11 4.01 45.45
N SER A 351 17.32 2.97 45.76
CA SER A 351 17.54 2.10 46.92
C SER A 351 18.81 1.24 46.78
N LEU A 352 19.00 0.64 45.60
CA LEU A 352 20.20 -0.17 45.30
C LEU A 352 21.52 0.65 45.32
N SER A 353 21.46 1.94 44.94
CA SER A 353 22.63 2.81 45.01
C SER A 353 22.98 3.32 46.43
N LYS A 354 22.08 3.18 47.41
CA LYS A 354 22.37 3.49 48.82
C LYS A 354 23.02 2.33 49.57
N ASP A 355 22.69 1.10 49.18
CA ASP A 355 23.27 -0.11 49.83
C ASP A 355 24.68 -0.45 49.35
N THR A 356 25.16 0.17 48.28
CA THR A 356 26.55 -0.02 47.77
C THR A 356 27.53 1.00 48.36
N LYS A 357 27.12 1.85 49.28
CA LYS A 357 27.96 2.89 49.92
C LYS A 357 28.10 2.70 51.45
N MET A 358 27.95 1.45 51.97
CA MET A 358 28.36 1.06 53.31
C MET A 358 29.55 0.14 53.25
#